data_6730c49380a78e0831bec2324c45e910
#
_entry.id   6730c49380a78e0831bec2324c45e910
#
_cell.length_a   1.000
_cell.length_b   1.000
_cell.length_c   1.000
_cell.angle_alpha   90.00
_cell.angle_beta   90.00
_cell.angle_gamma   90.00
#
_symmetry.space_group_name_H-M   'P 1'
#
loop_
_entity.id
_entity.type
_entity.pdbx_description
1 polymer ?
#
loop_
_entity_poly.entity_id
_entity_poly.type
_entity_poly.pdbx_seq_one_letter_code
_entity_poly.pdbx_strand_id
1 'polypeptide(L)'
;MTSHIEPLEGGRAVRAHSHSNRPWVSRSCCAVVACVLTAGCTVSTNGTVVAAPTLGQAPRPVPTAALSSVLLSSREAGSVMGASLSVASSRQGLYENRPLDDGCLVWGQAQRHTYEGSGWTAVRVEELRDRPGDADHIVYQAAVAFPDAASAHDFFAGQESVWSGCDDRRVDLRDPGDPDAHYWSLNTATEQQGVLTITRSQEDNPGWSCQRAMTVTNNVVVDLAACAMDVDDRGVELALLIVDKIDE
;
A
#
# COMPACT_ATOMS: atom_id res chain seq x y z
N MET A 1 -13.29 7.65 55.66
CA MET A 1 -11.90 7.91 56.00
C MET A 1 -11.28 8.47 54.73
N THR A 2 -11.46 9.70 54.45
CA THR A 2 -10.92 11.00 54.85
C THR A 2 -9.38 11.07 54.79
N SER A 3 -8.98 12.05 53.98
CA SER A 3 -7.72 12.83 54.03
C SER A 3 -6.62 12.38 53.05
N HIS A 4 -5.91 13.20 52.34
CA HIS A 4 -5.75 14.67 52.32
C HIS A 4 -5.11 15.08 51.00
N ILE A 5 -5.50 16.23 50.55
CA ILE A 5 -4.91 17.05 49.48
C ILE A 5 -3.77 17.86 50.15
N GLU A 6 -2.65 18.05 49.45
CA GLU A 6 -1.92 19.33 49.57
C GLU A 6 -1.03 19.60 48.33
N PRO A 7 -0.99 20.86 47.86
CA PRO A 7 -0.17 21.30 46.76
C PRO A 7 1.10 22.03 47.23
N LEU A 8 2.15 22.01 46.40
CA LEU A 8 3.29 22.94 46.61
C LEU A 8 3.52 23.77 45.34
N GLU A 9 3.20 25.04 45.54
CA GLU A 9 3.64 26.19 44.74
C GLU A 9 5.14 26.42 44.86
N GLY A 10 5.74 27.04 43.84
CA GLY A 10 7.12 27.57 43.96
C GLY A 10 7.57 28.20 42.63
N GLY A 11 7.08 29.38 42.38
CA GLY A 11 7.51 30.24 41.28
C GLY A 11 8.92 30.86 41.52
N ARG A 12 9.56 31.20 40.40
CA ARG A 12 10.54 32.31 40.38
C ARG A 12 10.66 32.92 38.99
N ALA A 13 10.14 34.11 38.89
CA ALA A 13 10.41 35.06 37.83
C ALA A 13 11.77 35.75 38.12
N VAL A 14 12.57 35.98 37.08
CA VAL A 14 13.65 36.95 37.09
C VAL A 14 13.64 37.74 35.78
N ARG A 15 13.21 38.90 35.91
CA ARG A 15 13.44 40.27 35.43
C ARG A 15 14.40 40.47 34.25
N ALA A 16 13.85 41.27 33.35
CA ALA A 16 14.51 42.06 32.33
C ALA A 16 15.46 43.11 32.89
N HIS A 17 16.54 43.40 32.19
CA HIS A 17 17.22 44.69 32.23
C HIS A 17 17.47 45.22 30.82
N SER A 18 16.86 46.36 30.58
CA SER A 18 17.10 47.37 29.59
C SER A 18 18.31 48.21 29.89
N HIS A 19 19.12 48.60 28.90
CA HIS A 19 19.81 49.91 28.77
C HIS A 19 20.40 49.96 27.36
N SER A 20 19.89 50.77 26.47
CA SER A 20 20.11 52.16 26.18
C SER A 20 21.60 52.56 26.12
N ASN A 21 22.10 52.85 24.90
CA ASN A 21 22.62 54.17 24.56
C ASN A 21 23.18 54.23 23.10
N ARG A 22 22.70 55.17 22.37
CA ARG A 22 23.31 55.72 21.14
C ARG A 22 24.52 56.60 21.52
N PRO A 23 25.51 56.85 20.60
CA PRO A 23 25.29 58.05 19.77
C PRO A 23 25.75 57.91 18.27
N TRP A 24 25.14 58.74 17.52
CA TRP A 24 25.40 59.19 16.18
C TRP A 24 26.87 59.63 15.94
N VAL A 25 27.49 59.17 14.86
CA VAL A 25 28.48 59.95 14.10
C VAL A 25 28.27 59.71 12.62
N SER A 26 27.88 60.78 11.99
CA SER A 26 27.88 60.99 10.55
C SER A 26 29.32 61.12 10.03
N ARG A 27 29.67 60.43 8.94
CA ARG A 27 30.64 60.95 7.95
C ARG A 27 30.42 60.25 6.61
N SER A 28 30.07 61.14 5.65
CA SER A 28 30.15 60.88 4.21
C SER A 28 31.53 60.46 3.78
N CYS A 29 31.66 59.52 2.86
CA CYS A 29 32.64 59.61 1.77
C CYS A 29 32.40 58.54 0.71
N CYS A 30 32.25 59.06 -0.51
CA CYS A 30 32.70 58.57 -1.80
C CYS A 30 32.26 57.20 -2.30
N ALA A 31 31.40 57.27 -3.29
CA ALA A 31 31.15 56.27 -4.30
C ALA A 31 32.44 55.82 -5.01
N VAL A 32 32.67 54.50 -5.02
CA VAL A 32 33.46 53.85 -6.05
C VAL A 32 32.61 52.73 -6.63
N VAL A 33 32.03 53.02 -7.79
CA VAL A 33 31.34 52.00 -8.61
C VAL A 33 32.44 51.15 -9.26
N ALA A 34 32.70 49.98 -8.70
CA ALA A 34 33.50 48.96 -9.38
C ALA A 34 32.54 48.13 -10.25
N CYS A 35 32.49 48.45 -11.54
CA CYS A 35 31.90 47.57 -12.56
C CYS A 35 32.77 46.31 -12.67
N VAL A 36 32.34 45.23 -12.03
CA VAL A 36 32.86 43.89 -12.31
C VAL A 36 32.17 43.42 -13.57
N LEU A 37 32.84 43.52 -14.70
CA LEU A 37 32.49 42.85 -15.94
C LEU A 37 32.68 41.33 -15.71
N THR A 38 31.63 40.62 -15.40
CA THR A 38 31.61 39.15 -15.48
C THR A 38 31.60 38.78 -16.96
N ALA A 39 32.77 38.43 -17.49
CA ALA A 39 32.89 37.77 -18.78
C ALA A 39 32.23 36.38 -18.65
N GLY A 40 30.94 36.28 -18.97
CA GLY A 40 30.25 35.01 -19.11
C GLY A 40 30.83 34.27 -20.31
N CYS A 41 31.57 33.19 -20.07
CA CYS A 41 31.90 32.24 -21.13
C CYS A 41 30.62 31.60 -21.64
N THR A 42 30.14 32.05 -22.81
CA THR A 42 29.11 31.32 -23.55
C THR A 42 29.76 30.11 -24.16
N VAL A 43 29.58 28.95 -23.55
CA VAL A 43 29.88 27.65 -24.18
C VAL A 43 28.75 27.38 -25.17
N SER A 44 28.97 27.60 -26.45
CA SER A 44 28.08 27.12 -27.49
C SER A 44 28.31 25.63 -27.68
N THR A 45 27.50 24.81 -27.05
CA THR A 45 27.41 23.40 -27.39
C THR A 45 26.51 23.26 -28.62
N ASN A 46 27.04 22.79 -29.75
CA ASN A 46 26.25 22.33 -30.88
C ASN A 46 25.52 21.01 -30.51
N GLY A 47 24.68 21.06 -29.49
CA GLY A 47 23.78 19.99 -29.12
C GLY A 47 22.49 20.19 -29.88
N THR A 48 22.06 19.18 -30.64
CA THR A 48 20.67 19.03 -31.06
C THR A 48 19.82 19.21 -29.82
N VAL A 49 18.82 20.11 -29.85
CA VAL A 49 17.85 20.25 -28.78
C VAL A 49 17.04 18.96 -28.80
N VAL A 50 17.49 17.97 -28.03
CA VAL A 50 16.65 16.84 -27.66
C VAL A 50 15.69 17.42 -26.64
N ALA A 51 14.39 17.41 -26.93
CA ALA A 51 13.37 17.72 -25.93
C ALA A 51 13.73 16.91 -24.69
N ALA A 52 13.98 17.58 -23.55
CA ALA A 52 14.10 16.87 -22.28
C ALA A 52 12.89 15.94 -22.24
N PRO A 53 13.09 14.64 -21.89
CA PRO A 53 11.94 13.80 -21.61
C PRO A 53 11.07 14.62 -20.67
N THR A 54 9.86 14.93 -21.08
CA THR A 54 8.89 15.73 -20.32
C THR A 54 8.99 15.20 -18.90
N LEU A 55 9.43 16.02 -17.96
CA LEU A 55 9.37 15.72 -16.54
C LEU A 55 7.92 15.28 -16.34
N GLY A 56 7.71 13.96 -16.17
CA GLY A 56 6.50 13.33 -16.55
C GLY A 56 5.32 14.00 -15.87
N GLN A 57 4.37 14.41 -16.67
CA GLN A 57 3.05 14.66 -16.14
C GLN A 57 2.66 13.36 -15.43
N ALA A 58 2.35 13.41 -14.13
CA ALA A 58 1.93 12.24 -13.38
C ALA A 58 0.87 11.48 -14.21
N PRO A 59 0.97 10.15 -14.30
CA PRO A 59 -0.01 9.38 -15.04
C PRO A 59 -1.43 9.79 -14.63
N ARG A 60 -2.35 9.83 -15.57
CA ARG A 60 -3.74 10.14 -15.20
C ARG A 60 -4.25 9.03 -14.27
N PRO A 61 -4.94 9.38 -13.18
CA PRO A 61 -5.54 8.37 -12.33
C PRO A 61 -6.47 7.43 -13.12
N VAL A 62 -6.40 6.15 -12.83
CA VAL A 62 -7.32 5.15 -13.37
C VAL A 62 -8.73 5.51 -12.90
N PRO A 63 -9.66 5.75 -13.82
CA PRO A 63 -11.02 6.09 -13.44
C PRO A 63 -11.75 4.89 -12.84
N THR A 64 -12.65 5.12 -11.89
CA THR A 64 -13.44 4.06 -11.23
C THR A 64 -14.13 3.11 -12.22
N ALA A 65 -14.61 3.64 -13.35
CA ALA A 65 -15.27 2.84 -14.38
C ALA A 65 -14.32 1.82 -15.06
N ALA A 66 -13.02 2.06 -15.04
CA ALA A 66 -12.01 1.17 -15.62
C ALA A 66 -11.52 0.06 -14.69
N LEU A 67 -11.85 0.10 -13.39
CA LEU A 67 -11.35 -0.88 -12.41
C LEU A 67 -11.68 -2.34 -12.78
N SER A 68 -12.79 -2.59 -13.44
CA SER A 68 -13.11 -3.96 -13.88
C SER A 68 -12.27 -4.43 -15.06
N SER A 69 -11.75 -3.52 -15.89
CA SER A 69 -10.94 -3.87 -17.05
C SER A 69 -9.48 -4.13 -16.72
N VAL A 70 -9.00 -3.66 -15.56
CA VAL A 70 -7.64 -3.94 -15.09
C VAL A 70 -7.52 -5.29 -14.39
N LEU A 71 -8.62 -5.88 -13.90
CA LEU A 71 -8.60 -7.23 -13.36
C LEU A 71 -8.30 -8.26 -14.47
N LEU A 72 -7.74 -9.38 -14.06
CA LEU A 72 -7.45 -10.48 -14.99
C LEU A 72 -8.74 -11.18 -15.40
N SER A 73 -8.86 -11.50 -16.67
CA SER A 73 -9.88 -12.42 -17.15
C SER A 73 -9.63 -13.83 -16.60
N SER A 74 -10.68 -14.67 -16.62
CA SER A 74 -10.57 -16.09 -16.24
C SER A 74 -9.49 -16.84 -17.02
N ARG A 75 -9.23 -16.44 -18.28
CA ARG A 75 -8.18 -17.05 -19.09
C ARG A 75 -6.78 -16.64 -18.63
N GLU A 76 -6.55 -15.34 -18.38
CA GLU A 76 -5.26 -14.83 -17.94
C GLU A 76 -4.89 -15.44 -16.58
N ALA A 77 -5.80 -15.36 -15.60
CA ALA A 77 -5.60 -15.95 -14.28
C ALA A 77 -5.43 -17.49 -14.37
N GLY A 78 -6.24 -18.15 -15.19
CA GLY A 78 -6.17 -19.60 -15.41
C GLY A 78 -4.84 -20.04 -16.01
N SER A 79 -4.22 -19.21 -16.86
CA SER A 79 -2.89 -19.51 -17.44
C SER A 79 -1.82 -19.56 -16.36
N VAL A 80 -1.83 -18.63 -15.39
CA VAL A 80 -0.89 -18.63 -14.24
C VAL A 80 -1.19 -19.79 -13.30
N MET A 81 -2.45 -20.02 -12.99
CA MET A 81 -2.85 -21.09 -12.06
C MET A 81 -2.72 -22.50 -12.65
N GLY A 82 -2.55 -22.63 -13.97
CA GLY A 82 -2.54 -23.94 -14.65
C GLY A 82 -3.91 -24.63 -14.68
N ALA A 83 -5.00 -23.86 -14.58
CA ALA A 83 -6.37 -24.37 -14.45
C ALA A 83 -7.37 -23.57 -15.29
N SER A 84 -8.50 -24.18 -15.63
CA SER A 84 -9.60 -23.47 -16.26
C SER A 84 -10.46 -22.80 -15.20
N LEU A 85 -10.36 -21.47 -15.08
CA LEU A 85 -11.12 -20.71 -14.10
C LEU A 85 -12.36 -20.07 -14.70
N SER A 86 -13.36 -19.82 -13.85
CA SER A 86 -14.56 -19.04 -14.15
C SER A 86 -14.86 -18.05 -13.01
N VAL A 87 -15.53 -16.94 -13.34
CA VAL A 87 -15.95 -15.96 -12.34
C VAL A 87 -17.02 -16.59 -11.44
N ALA A 88 -16.71 -16.77 -10.17
CA ALA A 88 -17.64 -17.26 -9.15
C ALA A 88 -18.43 -16.12 -8.51
N SER A 89 -17.78 -14.98 -8.27
CA SER A 89 -18.44 -13.77 -7.76
C SER A 89 -17.75 -12.51 -8.22
N SER A 90 -18.51 -11.40 -8.30
CA SER A 90 -18.01 -10.06 -8.58
C SER A 90 -18.75 -9.03 -7.73
N ARG A 91 -18.03 -8.05 -7.17
CA ARG A 91 -18.61 -7.03 -6.29
C ARG A 91 -17.91 -5.68 -6.40
N GLN A 92 -18.59 -4.63 -5.93
CA GLN A 92 -18.07 -3.26 -5.87
C GLN A 92 -17.84 -2.80 -4.41
N GLY A 93 -17.58 -3.72 -3.53
CA GLY A 93 -17.35 -3.48 -2.11
C GLY A 93 -16.29 -4.42 -1.56
N LEU A 94 -15.58 -3.97 -0.55
CA LEU A 94 -14.64 -4.78 0.23
C LEU A 94 -15.37 -5.92 0.92
N TYR A 95 -14.64 -6.99 1.25
CA TYR A 95 -15.16 -8.06 2.08
C TYR A 95 -15.39 -7.54 3.50
N GLU A 96 -16.43 -8.04 4.15
CA GLU A 96 -16.65 -7.77 5.57
C GLU A 96 -15.52 -8.37 6.40
N ASN A 97 -15.22 -7.70 7.51
CA ASN A 97 -14.21 -8.20 8.43
C ASN A 97 -14.64 -9.54 9.00
N ARG A 98 -13.70 -10.47 9.02
CA ARG A 98 -13.85 -11.70 9.81
C ARG A 98 -13.19 -11.43 11.16
N PRO A 99 -13.92 -11.51 12.27
CA PRO A 99 -13.31 -11.36 13.59
C PRO A 99 -12.34 -12.52 13.84
N LEU A 100 -11.10 -12.20 14.13
CA LEU A 100 -10.09 -13.15 14.59
C LEU A 100 -9.63 -12.72 15.98
N ASP A 101 -9.48 -13.69 16.87
CA ASP A 101 -9.13 -13.42 18.26
C ASP A 101 -7.67 -13.04 18.47
N ASP A 102 -6.82 -13.25 17.48
CA ASP A 102 -5.35 -13.06 17.57
C ASP A 102 -4.85 -11.70 17.10
N GLY A 103 -5.72 -10.84 16.58
CA GLY A 103 -5.39 -9.50 16.10
C GLY A 103 -4.61 -9.47 14.77
N CYS A 104 -4.37 -10.63 14.14
CA CYS A 104 -3.75 -10.67 12.82
C CYS A 104 -4.81 -10.49 11.73
N LEU A 105 -4.72 -9.40 10.97
CA LEU A 105 -5.72 -9.00 9.99
C LEU A 105 -5.27 -9.18 8.52
N VAL A 106 -4.08 -9.76 8.30
CA VAL A 106 -3.52 -9.91 6.95
C VAL A 106 -3.89 -11.22 6.25
N TRP A 107 -4.61 -12.10 6.92
CA TRP A 107 -4.98 -13.42 6.39
C TRP A 107 -5.84 -13.36 5.12
N GLY A 108 -6.59 -12.27 4.87
CA GLY A 108 -7.50 -12.13 3.75
C GLY A 108 -7.26 -10.87 2.92
N GLN A 109 -7.45 -10.97 1.61
CA GLN A 109 -7.36 -9.86 0.68
C GLN A 109 -8.63 -8.99 0.70
N ALA A 110 -8.48 -7.73 0.35
CA ALA A 110 -9.58 -6.76 0.17
C ALA A 110 -10.59 -6.71 1.33
N GLN A 111 -10.10 -6.85 2.57
CA GLN A 111 -10.91 -6.79 3.78
C GLN A 111 -11.16 -5.33 4.18
N ARG A 112 -12.36 -5.01 4.68
CA ARG A 112 -12.74 -3.65 5.09
C ARG A 112 -11.76 -3.04 6.10
N HIS A 113 -11.33 -3.78 7.12
CA HIS A 113 -10.43 -3.28 8.14
C HIS A 113 -9.06 -2.85 7.60
N THR A 114 -8.57 -3.50 6.54
CA THR A 114 -7.30 -3.16 5.89
C THR A 114 -7.35 -1.73 5.31
N TYR A 115 -8.50 -1.33 4.80
CA TYR A 115 -8.70 -0.06 4.10
C TYR A 115 -9.44 1.00 4.95
N GLU A 116 -9.78 0.69 6.20
CA GLU A 116 -10.48 1.63 7.07
C GLU A 116 -9.63 2.89 7.31
N GLY A 117 -10.22 4.06 7.06
CA GLY A 117 -9.54 5.35 7.23
C GLY A 117 -8.48 5.68 6.18
N SER A 118 -8.22 4.81 5.19
CA SER A 118 -7.18 5.03 4.18
C SER A 118 -7.56 6.04 3.09
N GLY A 119 -8.83 6.37 2.97
CA GLY A 119 -9.31 7.31 1.95
C GLY A 119 -9.51 6.70 0.56
N TRP A 120 -9.55 5.36 0.43
CA TRP A 120 -9.91 4.71 -0.83
C TRP A 120 -11.25 5.20 -1.36
N THR A 121 -11.44 5.21 -2.69
CA THR A 121 -12.61 5.82 -3.35
C THR A 121 -13.52 4.82 -4.03
N ALA A 122 -12.96 3.75 -4.56
CA ALA A 122 -13.69 2.71 -5.25
C ALA A 122 -12.94 1.39 -5.22
N VAL A 123 -13.68 0.29 -5.39
CA VAL A 123 -13.09 -1.05 -5.48
C VAL A 123 -13.85 -1.92 -6.46
N ARG A 124 -13.13 -2.77 -7.14
CA ARG A 124 -13.68 -3.91 -7.87
C ARG A 124 -13.02 -5.17 -7.34
N VAL A 125 -13.83 -6.16 -6.97
CA VAL A 125 -13.37 -7.46 -6.47
C VAL A 125 -14.00 -8.56 -7.32
N GLU A 126 -13.20 -9.54 -7.70
CA GLU A 126 -13.67 -10.76 -8.35
C GLU A 126 -13.04 -11.99 -7.69
N GLU A 127 -13.82 -13.04 -7.67
CA GLU A 127 -13.40 -14.36 -7.27
C GLU A 127 -13.50 -15.29 -8.47
N LEU A 128 -12.40 -15.97 -8.77
CA LEU A 128 -12.31 -16.94 -9.85
C LEU A 128 -12.06 -18.33 -9.24
N ARG A 129 -12.75 -19.34 -9.75
CA ARG A 129 -12.62 -20.75 -9.30
C ARG A 129 -12.62 -21.70 -10.49
N ASP A 130 -11.97 -22.84 -10.32
CA ASP A 130 -12.04 -23.92 -11.31
C ASP A 130 -13.34 -24.70 -11.25
N ARG A 131 -14.01 -24.76 -10.07
CA ARG A 131 -15.31 -25.38 -9.88
C ARG A 131 -16.07 -24.78 -8.69
N PRO A 132 -17.39 -24.93 -8.62
CA PRO A 132 -18.18 -24.60 -7.43
C PRO A 132 -17.82 -25.50 -6.24
N GLY A 133 -17.94 -24.99 -5.03
CA GLY A 133 -17.65 -25.73 -3.79
C GLY A 133 -16.16 -25.85 -3.53
N ASP A 134 -15.68 -27.05 -3.26
CA ASP A 134 -14.27 -27.33 -2.94
C ASP A 134 -13.42 -27.22 -4.20
N ALA A 135 -12.94 -26.03 -4.48
CA ALA A 135 -12.11 -25.74 -5.64
C ALA A 135 -10.64 -26.10 -5.35
N ASP A 136 -9.95 -26.62 -6.40
CA ASP A 136 -8.51 -26.88 -6.33
C ASP A 136 -7.69 -25.64 -6.68
N HIS A 137 -8.33 -24.63 -7.30
CA HIS A 137 -7.71 -23.37 -7.67
C HIS A 137 -8.68 -22.22 -7.43
N ILE A 138 -8.23 -21.23 -6.66
CA ILE A 138 -9.03 -20.03 -6.37
C ILE A 138 -8.12 -18.81 -6.56
N VAL A 139 -8.64 -17.79 -7.22
CA VAL A 139 -8.04 -16.46 -7.28
C VAL A 139 -9.05 -15.45 -6.77
N TYR A 140 -8.69 -14.74 -5.74
CA TYR A 140 -9.39 -13.53 -5.31
C TYR A 140 -8.57 -12.34 -5.80
N GLN A 141 -9.15 -11.46 -6.57
CA GLN A 141 -8.46 -10.27 -7.09
C GLN A 141 -9.25 -9.01 -6.79
N ALA A 142 -8.55 -7.96 -6.39
CA ALA A 142 -9.14 -6.66 -6.16
C ALA A 142 -8.27 -5.53 -6.71
N ALA A 143 -8.93 -4.54 -7.31
CA ALA A 143 -8.34 -3.25 -7.67
C ALA A 143 -9.01 -2.18 -6.79
N VAL A 144 -8.25 -1.55 -5.92
CA VAL A 144 -8.72 -0.53 -4.98
C VAL A 144 -8.17 0.82 -5.39
N ALA A 145 -9.05 1.72 -5.82
CA ALA A 145 -8.68 3.05 -6.27
C ALA A 145 -8.58 4.05 -5.10
N PHE A 146 -7.62 4.93 -5.22
CA PHE A 146 -7.40 6.09 -4.37
C PHE A 146 -7.63 7.38 -5.16
N PRO A 147 -7.72 8.56 -4.49
CA PRO A 147 -7.89 9.83 -5.18
C PRO A 147 -6.75 10.13 -6.18
N ASP A 148 -5.52 9.75 -5.83
CA ASP A 148 -4.31 9.96 -6.61
C ASP A 148 -3.24 8.91 -6.29
N ALA A 149 -2.14 8.92 -7.06
CA ALA A 149 -1.05 7.98 -6.91
C ALA A 149 -0.33 8.13 -5.56
N ALA A 150 -0.16 9.34 -5.05
CA ALA A 150 0.51 9.56 -3.77
C ALA A 150 -0.24 8.88 -2.63
N SER A 151 -1.58 9.06 -2.57
CA SER A 151 -2.43 8.41 -1.56
C SER A 151 -2.39 6.88 -1.63
N ALA A 152 -2.33 6.30 -2.84
CA ALA A 152 -2.21 4.85 -3.01
C ALA A 152 -0.85 4.33 -2.53
N HIS A 153 0.23 5.02 -2.89
CA HIS A 153 1.59 4.65 -2.48
C HIS A 153 1.81 4.82 -0.97
N ASP A 154 1.29 5.89 -0.36
CA ASP A 154 1.37 6.12 1.09
C ASP A 154 0.64 5.01 1.86
N PHE A 155 -0.52 4.57 1.36
CA PHE A 155 -1.24 3.43 1.93
C PHE A 155 -0.41 2.15 1.84
N PHE A 156 0.12 1.83 0.64
CA PHE A 156 0.91 0.61 0.42
C PHE A 156 2.17 0.59 1.28
N ALA A 157 2.90 1.70 1.38
CA ALA A 157 4.11 1.80 2.18
C ALA A 157 3.89 1.47 3.68
N GLY A 158 2.69 1.68 4.20
CA GLY A 158 2.34 1.31 5.56
C GLY A 158 2.08 -0.19 5.75
N GLN A 159 1.84 -0.95 4.68
CA GLN A 159 1.40 -2.34 4.80
C GLN A 159 2.52 -3.30 5.21
N GLU A 160 3.77 -3.05 4.85
CA GLU A 160 4.91 -3.89 5.24
C GLU A 160 4.98 -4.06 6.77
N SER A 161 4.89 -2.96 7.50
CA SER A 161 4.89 -2.98 8.98
C SER A 161 3.66 -3.69 9.57
N VAL A 162 2.50 -3.59 8.91
CA VAL A 162 1.28 -4.27 9.35
C VAL A 162 1.40 -5.77 9.13
N TRP A 163 1.92 -6.19 7.97
CA TRP A 163 2.03 -7.60 7.63
C TRP A 163 3.09 -8.32 8.44
N SER A 164 4.24 -7.70 8.71
CA SER A 164 5.29 -8.27 9.56
C SER A 164 4.83 -8.50 11.02
N GLY A 165 3.81 -7.78 11.47
CA GLY A 165 3.15 -8.06 12.76
C GLY A 165 2.43 -9.40 12.82
N CYS A 166 2.24 -10.06 11.68
CA CYS A 166 1.59 -11.37 11.54
C CYS A 166 2.56 -12.51 11.18
N ASP A 167 3.86 -12.23 11.11
CA ASP A 167 4.87 -13.23 10.76
C ASP A 167 4.79 -14.46 11.68
N ASP A 168 4.84 -15.63 11.06
CA ASP A 168 4.87 -16.94 11.74
C ASP A 168 3.67 -17.18 12.71
N ARG A 169 2.55 -16.47 12.47
CA ARG A 169 1.35 -16.61 13.29
C ARG A 169 0.50 -17.80 12.85
N ARG A 170 -0.13 -18.41 13.83
CA ARG A 170 -1.16 -19.42 13.64
C ARG A 170 -2.53 -18.79 13.88
N VAL A 171 -3.44 -18.88 12.93
CA VAL A 171 -4.77 -18.26 12.98
C VAL A 171 -5.86 -19.31 12.82
N ASP A 172 -6.95 -19.13 13.52
CA ASP A 172 -8.14 -19.97 13.38
C ASP A 172 -9.15 -19.28 12.45
N LEU A 173 -9.33 -19.84 11.27
CA LEU A 173 -10.23 -19.31 10.24
C LEU A 173 -11.56 -20.05 10.16
N ARG A 174 -12.02 -20.67 11.26
CA ARG A 174 -13.33 -21.31 11.31
C ARG A 174 -14.46 -20.33 10.98
N ASP A 175 -15.52 -20.83 10.37
CA ASP A 175 -16.72 -20.03 10.16
C ASP A 175 -17.47 -19.78 11.48
N PRO A 176 -18.15 -18.62 11.62
CA PRO A 176 -18.95 -18.38 12.82
C PRO A 176 -19.99 -19.49 13.04
N GLY A 177 -19.92 -20.14 14.21
CA GLY A 177 -20.79 -21.26 14.57
C GLY A 177 -20.26 -22.64 14.21
N ASP A 178 -19.11 -22.74 13.57
CA ASP A 178 -18.42 -24.03 13.38
C ASP A 178 -17.80 -24.46 14.73
N PRO A 179 -18.09 -25.66 15.24
CA PRO A 179 -17.52 -26.18 16.48
C PRO A 179 -16.04 -26.53 16.33
N ASP A 180 -15.58 -26.82 15.11
CA ASP A 180 -14.24 -27.29 14.85
C ASP A 180 -13.33 -26.12 14.44
N ALA A 181 -12.10 -26.12 14.94
CA ALA A 181 -11.11 -25.12 14.61
C ALA A 181 -10.47 -25.42 13.24
N HIS A 182 -10.36 -24.40 12.38
CA HIS A 182 -9.68 -24.46 11.09
C HIS A 182 -8.41 -23.62 11.13
N TYR A 183 -7.31 -24.26 11.52
CA TYR A 183 -6.04 -23.59 11.70
C TYR A 183 -5.26 -23.39 10.41
N TRP A 184 -4.70 -22.21 10.29
CA TRP A 184 -3.79 -21.80 9.23
C TRP A 184 -2.52 -21.24 9.84
N SER A 185 -1.38 -21.60 9.26
CA SER A 185 -0.08 -21.05 9.61
C SER A 185 0.31 -20.01 8.58
N LEU A 186 0.67 -18.81 9.04
CA LEU A 186 1.21 -17.73 8.22
C LEU A 186 2.72 -17.82 8.18
N ASN A 187 3.32 -17.60 7.01
CA ASN A 187 4.76 -17.46 6.86
C ASN A 187 5.18 -16.00 7.16
N THR A 188 6.48 -15.74 7.08
CA THR A 188 7.02 -14.37 7.13
C THR A 188 6.58 -13.59 5.90
N ALA A 189 6.14 -12.35 6.11
CA ALA A 189 5.85 -11.42 5.02
C ALA A 189 7.15 -11.02 4.31
N THR A 190 7.10 -10.94 2.97
CA THR A 190 8.25 -10.57 2.14
C THR A 190 7.84 -9.62 1.03
N GLU A 191 8.77 -8.77 0.60
CA GLU A 191 8.59 -7.94 -0.58
C GLU A 191 9.55 -8.38 -1.69
N GLN A 192 9.01 -8.61 -2.88
CA GLN A 192 9.77 -8.96 -4.06
C GLN A 192 9.21 -8.23 -5.28
N GLN A 193 10.05 -7.53 -6.02
CA GLN A 193 9.67 -6.78 -7.22
C GLN A 193 8.54 -5.75 -6.98
N GLY A 194 8.49 -5.12 -5.79
CA GLY A 194 7.44 -4.19 -5.41
C GLY A 194 6.10 -4.87 -5.07
N VAL A 195 6.10 -6.19 -4.88
CA VAL A 195 4.93 -6.97 -4.45
C VAL A 195 5.17 -7.46 -3.03
N LEU A 196 4.35 -7.02 -2.09
CA LEU A 196 4.32 -7.51 -0.72
C LEU A 196 3.51 -8.80 -0.66
N THR A 197 4.07 -9.87 -0.09
CA THR A 197 3.43 -11.19 -0.03
C THR A 197 3.46 -11.78 1.37
N ILE A 198 2.44 -12.57 1.67
CA ILE A 198 2.40 -13.49 2.82
C ILE A 198 1.62 -14.74 2.40
N THR A 199 2.16 -15.91 2.73
CA THR A 199 1.51 -17.19 2.44
C THR A 199 0.91 -17.76 3.71
N ARG A 200 -0.30 -18.27 3.62
CA ARG A 200 -0.94 -19.08 4.67
C ARG A 200 -1.14 -20.49 4.17
N SER A 201 -0.83 -21.46 5.03
CA SER A 201 -1.00 -22.90 4.75
C SER A 201 -2.03 -23.50 5.69
N GLN A 202 -2.92 -24.30 5.15
CA GLN A 202 -3.96 -24.98 5.92
C GLN A 202 -3.39 -26.19 6.63
N GLU A 203 -3.58 -26.30 7.95
CA GLU A 203 -2.93 -27.37 8.75
C GLU A 203 -3.58 -28.73 8.56
N ASP A 204 -4.87 -28.78 8.35
CA ASP A 204 -5.66 -30.01 8.13
C ASP A 204 -5.71 -30.45 6.65
N ASN A 205 -5.12 -29.69 5.74
CA ASN A 205 -4.99 -30.02 4.31
C ASN A 205 -3.56 -29.74 3.83
N PRO A 206 -2.58 -30.57 4.15
CA PRO A 206 -1.17 -30.34 3.84
C PRO A 206 -0.94 -30.10 2.35
N GLY A 207 -0.20 -29.02 2.04
CA GLY A 207 0.06 -28.56 0.68
C GLY A 207 -0.95 -27.53 0.18
N TRP A 208 -2.16 -27.47 0.74
CA TRP A 208 -3.10 -26.40 0.40
C TRP A 208 -2.68 -25.08 1.02
N SER A 209 -2.45 -24.10 0.18
CA SER A 209 -1.98 -22.80 0.62
C SER A 209 -2.55 -21.65 -0.21
N CYS A 210 -2.57 -20.47 0.38
CA CYS A 210 -2.97 -19.25 -0.29
C CYS A 210 -1.86 -18.20 -0.13
N GLN A 211 -1.31 -17.72 -1.22
CA GLN A 211 -0.41 -16.56 -1.22
C GLN A 211 -1.22 -15.29 -1.43
N ARG A 212 -1.25 -14.41 -0.42
CA ARG A 212 -1.74 -13.04 -0.58
C ARG A 212 -0.62 -12.19 -1.16
N ALA A 213 -0.96 -11.36 -2.14
CA ALA A 213 -0.06 -10.42 -2.77
C ALA A 213 -0.70 -9.03 -2.83
N MET A 214 0.07 -8.01 -2.49
CA MET A 214 -0.35 -6.61 -2.60
C MET A 214 0.74 -5.82 -3.30
N THR A 215 0.33 -4.94 -4.21
CA THR A 215 1.22 -3.99 -4.90
C THR A 215 0.46 -2.71 -5.24
N VAL A 216 1.19 -1.70 -5.72
CA VAL A 216 0.62 -0.41 -6.08
C VAL A 216 1.21 0.09 -7.40
N THR A 217 0.33 0.57 -8.29
CA THR A 217 0.73 1.35 -9.46
C THR A 217 -0.31 2.42 -9.72
N ASN A 218 0.12 3.59 -10.19
CA ASN A 218 -0.74 4.75 -10.36
C ASN A 218 -1.54 5.03 -9.07
N ASN A 219 -2.84 5.23 -9.16
CA ASN A 219 -3.74 5.42 -8.00
C ASN A 219 -4.46 4.14 -7.56
N VAL A 220 -3.95 2.97 -7.93
CA VAL A 220 -4.59 1.68 -7.65
C VAL A 220 -3.69 0.80 -6.80
N VAL A 221 -4.23 0.30 -5.71
CA VAL A 221 -3.67 -0.82 -4.96
C VAL A 221 -4.30 -2.10 -5.48
N VAL A 222 -3.46 -3.03 -5.91
CA VAL A 222 -3.82 -4.40 -6.26
C VAL A 222 -3.70 -5.25 -5.01
N ASP A 223 -4.76 -5.92 -4.61
CA ASP A 223 -4.80 -6.78 -3.41
C ASP A 223 -5.47 -8.10 -3.79
N LEU A 224 -4.71 -9.16 -3.85
CA LEU A 224 -5.19 -10.45 -4.32
C LEU A 224 -4.72 -11.62 -3.45
N ALA A 225 -5.32 -12.78 -3.64
CA ALA A 225 -4.83 -14.04 -3.12
C ALA A 225 -5.01 -15.14 -4.18
N ALA A 226 -3.97 -15.94 -4.37
CA ALA A 226 -4.00 -17.17 -5.13
C ALA A 226 -3.98 -18.35 -4.17
N CYS A 227 -4.87 -19.32 -4.36
CA CYS A 227 -4.93 -20.53 -3.53
C CYS A 227 -4.87 -21.77 -4.43
N ALA A 228 -3.98 -22.70 -4.10
CA ALA A 228 -3.82 -23.98 -4.78
C ALA A 228 -3.03 -24.96 -3.88
N MET A 229 -2.91 -26.20 -4.32
CA MET A 229 -1.85 -27.08 -3.83
C MET A 229 -0.51 -26.51 -4.29
N ASP A 230 0.42 -26.30 -3.33
CA ASP A 230 1.77 -25.75 -3.58
C ASP A 230 1.70 -24.46 -4.42
N VAL A 231 1.07 -23.42 -3.86
CA VAL A 231 0.73 -22.18 -4.58
C VAL A 231 1.95 -21.41 -5.12
N ASP A 232 3.15 -21.63 -4.53
CA ASP A 232 4.40 -20.96 -4.91
C ASP A 232 4.23 -19.43 -5.04
N ASP A 233 4.80 -18.82 -6.10
CA ASP A 233 4.77 -17.37 -6.36
C ASP A 233 3.63 -16.92 -7.28
N ARG A 234 2.58 -17.73 -7.43
CA ARG A 234 1.44 -17.40 -8.32
C ARG A 234 0.74 -16.09 -7.96
N GLY A 235 0.72 -15.75 -6.67
CA GLY A 235 0.19 -14.45 -6.23
C GLY A 235 1.02 -13.28 -6.79
N VAL A 236 2.35 -13.39 -6.79
CA VAL A 236 3.25 -12.39 -7.39
C VAL A 236 3.00 -12.25 -8.89
N GLU A 237 2.97 -13.38 -9.61
CA GLU A 237 2.75 -13.37 -11.06
C GLU A 237 1.42 -12.72 -11.45
N LEU A 238 0.34 -13.05 -10.74
CA LEU A 238 -0.98 -12.45 -10.97
C LEU A 238 -0.98 -10.95 -10.67
N ALA A 239 -0.31 -10.52 -9.59
CA ALA A 239 -0.23 -9.11 -9.23
C ALA A 239 0.49 -8.29 -10.30
N LEU A 240 1.62 -8.77 -10.79
CA LEU A 240 2.40 -8.11 -11.84
C LEU A 240 1.64 -8.03 -13.16
N LEU A 241 0.89 -9.06 -13.55
CA LEU A 241 0.02 -8.99 -14.73
C LEU A 241 -1.08 -7.92 -14.61
N ILE A 242 -1.62 -7.68 -13.41
CA ILE A 242 -2.58 -6.59 -13.20
C ILE A 242 -1.87 -5.23 -13.29
N VAL A 243 -0.66 -5.10 -12.75
CA VAL A 243 0.16 -3.89 -12.90
C VAL A 243 0.38 -3.56 -14.37
N ASP A 244 0.78 -4.53 -15.18
CA ASP A 244 1.00 -4.33 -16.61
C ASP A 244 -0.26 -3.78 -17.31
N LYS A 245 -1.45 -4.30 -16.95
CA LYS A 245 -2.73 -3.81 -17.51
C LYS A 245 -3.12 -2.40 -17.06
N ILE A 246 -2.61 -1.95 -15.90
CA ILE A 246 -2.85 -0.59 -15.42
C ILE A 246 -1.92 0.40 -16.13
N ASP A 247 -0.72 -0.03 -16.48
CA ASP A 247 0.32 0.80 -17.06
C ASP A 247 0.23 0.91 -18.60
N GLU A 248 -0.65 0.09 -19.25
CA GLU A 248 -0.99 0.18 -20.69
C GLU A 248 -1.89 1.40 -21.01
#